data_5b40f2c499c2dc8a4f653ae4ab719b0b
#
_entry.id   5b40f2c499c2dc8a4f653ae4ab719b0b
#
_cell.length_a   1.000
_cell.length_b   1.000
_cell.length_c   1.000
_cell.angle_alpha   90.00
_cell.angle_beta   90.00
_cell.angle_gamma   90.00
#
_symmetry.space_group_name_H-M   'P 1'
#
loop_
_entity.id
_entity.type
_entity.pdbx_description
1 polymer ?
#
loop_
_entity_poly.entity_id
_entity_poly.type
_entity_poly.pdbx_seq_one_letter_code
_entity_poly.pdbx_strand_id
1 'polypeptide(L)'
;MKQVKVYKKEYEKLPVRFQKKLESDLNYLINAEIPGLKKIYLFGSCARGEVRSSSDIDLLIVTKIQLMDRSLTADVRWTLDEDLDGVRTDVVFTYEEGCLSSQVFQREVEKDKKLILEVIE
;
A
#
# COMPACT_ATOMS: atom_id res chain seq x y z
N MET A 1 1.50 -19.06 -13.43
CA MET A 1 1.11 -17.67 -13.70
C MET A 1 0.60 -17.00 -12.46
N LYS A 2 1.11 -15.83 -12.16
CA LYS A 2 0.61 -15.05 -11.03
C LYS A 2 -0.67 -14.33 -11.42
N GLN A 3 -1.67 -14.42 -10.58
CA GLN A 3 -2.88 -13.64 -10.71
C GLN A 3 -2.90 -12.56 -9.66
N VAL A 4 -3.35 -11.37 -10.05
CA VAL A 4 -3.48 -10.25 -9.13
C VAL A 4 -4.96 -9.96 -8.95
N LYS A 5 -5.39 -9.94 -7.68
CA LYS A 5 -6.75 -9.61 -7.33
C LYS A 5 -6.78 -8.25 -6.63
N VAL A 6 -7.60 -7.33 -7.14
CA VAL A 6 -7.77 -6.00 -6.56
C VAL A 6 -9.15 -5.93 -5.92
N TYR A 7 -9.18 -5.51 -4.65
CA TYR A 7 -10.41 -5.41 -3.86
C TYR A 7 -10.92 -3.96 -3.87
N LYS A 8 -11.46 -3.55 -4.97
CA LYS A 8 -11.92 -2.17 -5.19
C LYS A 8 -12.95 -1.70 -4.16
N LYS A 9 -13.76 -2.60 -3.65
CA LYS A 9 -14.78 -2.28 -2.64
C LYS A 9 -14.20 -1.66 -1.38
N GLU A 10 -12.95 -1.98 -1.07
CA GLU A 10 -12.29 -1.48 0.13
C GLU A 10 -11.90 -0.01 0.04
N TYR A 11 -11.89 0.57 -1.17
CA TYR A 11 -11.51 1.97 -1.34
C TYR A 11 -12.44 2.77 -2.26
N GLU A 12 -13.54 2.16 -2.72
CA GLU A 12 -14.46 2.83 -3.64
C GLU A 12 -15.22 4.02 -3.03
N LYS A 13 -15.24 4.12 -1.69
CA LYS A 13 -15.88 5.23 -0.99
C LYS A 13 -14.95 6.42 -0.75
N LEU A 14 -13.69 6.30 -1.10
CA LEU A 14 -12.75 7.41 -0.99
C LEU A 14 -13.09 8.50 -1.99
N PRO A 15 -12.74 9.77 -1.70
CA PRO A 15 -12.90 10.84 -2.70
C PRO A 15 -12.22 10.47 -4.01
N VAL A 16 -12.76 10.96 -5.12
CA VAL A 16 -12.31 10.59 -6.47
C VAL A 16 -10.80 10.76 -6.65
N ARG A 17 -10.23 11.86 -6.18
CA ARG A 17 -8.79 12.11 -6.33
C ARG A 17 -7.94 11.08 -5.58
N PHE A 18 -8.43 10.58 -4.42
CA PHE A 18 -7.77 9.51 -3.68
C PHE A 18 -7.87 8.18 -4.41
N GLN A 19 -9.03 7.88 -4.98
CA GLN A 19 -9.20 6.68 -5.80
C GLN A 19 -8.27 6.68 -7.00
N LYS A 20 -8.17 7.82 -7.69
CA LYS A 20 -7.27 7.95 -8.85
C LYS A 20 -5.82 7.73 -8.48
N LYS A 21 -5.38 8.35 -7.37
CA LYS A 21 -4.01 8.19 -6.88
C LYS A 21 -3.74 6.72 -6.53
N LEU A 22 -4.66 6.09 -5.81
CA LEU A 22 -4.52 4.71 -5.39
C LEU A 22 -4.48 3.76 -6.60
N GLU A 23 -5.34 3.97 -7.58
CA GLU A 23 -5.33 3.15 -8.80
C GLU A 23 -4.03 3.32 -9.57
N SER A 24 -3.50 4.54 -9.65
CA SER A 24 -2.20 4.81 -10.26
C SER A 24 -1.09 4.08 -9.50
N ASP A 25 -1.10 4.14 -8.17
CA ASP A 25 -0.13 3.48 -7.31
C ASP A 25 -0.15 1.96 -7.50
N LEU A 26 -1.35 1.37 -7.48
CA LEU A 26 -1.50 -0.08 -7.63
C LEU A 26 -1.04 -0.54 -9.01
N ASN A 27 -1.36 0.21 -10.06
CA ASN A 27 -0.91 -0.10 -11.40
C ASN A 27 0.62 -0.09 -11.49
N TYR A 28 1.26 0.91 -10.89
CA TYR A 28 2.72 0.97 -10.84
C TYR A 28 3.28 -0.24 -10.09
N LEU A 29 2.72 -0.57 -8.91
CA LEU A 29 3.21 -1.67 -8.08
C LEU A 29 3.05 -3.03 -8.75
N ILE A 30 1.96 -3.24 -9.49
CA ILE A 30 1.76 -4.47 -10.25
C ILE A 30 2.84 -4.63 -11.32
N ASN A 31 3.22 -3.54 -11.98
CA ASN A 31 4.19 -3.55 -13.07
C ASN A 31 5.64 -3.43 -12.60
N ALA A 32 5.87 -3.11 -11.34
CA ALA A 32 7.23 -2.91 -10.81
C ALA A 32 8.00 -4.21 -10.57
N GLU A 33 7.36 -5.36 -10.75
CA GLU A 33 7.97 -6.69 -10.56
C GLU A 33 8.65 -6.84 -9.20
N ILE A 34 7.95 -6.44 -8.13
CA ILE A 34 8.46 -6.56 -6.77
C ILE A 34 8.60 -8.04 -6.41
N PRO A 35 9.84 -8.50 -6.07
CA PRO A 35 10.05 -9.92 -5.77
C PRO A 35 9.22 -10.39 -4.58
N GLY A 36 8.47 -11.48 -4.79
CA GLY A 36 7.68 -12.09 -3.72
C GLY A 36 6.51 -11.27 -3.22
N LEU A 37 6.03 -10.31 -4.00
CA LEU A 37 4.86 -9.53 -3.62
C LEU A 37 3.68 -10.44 -3.32
N LYS A 38 3.08 -10.27 -2.15
CA LYS A 38 1.95 -11.07 -1.70
C LYS A 38 0.68 -10.28 -1.52
N LYS A 39 0.75 -9.20 -0.75
CA LYS A 39 -0.43 -8.42 -0.39
C LYS A 39 -0.08 -6.96 -0.26
N ILE A 40 -1.07 -6.11 -0.51
CA ILE A 40 -0.99 -4.69 -0.23
C ILE A 40 -2.22 -4.33 0.59
N TYR A 41 -2.00 -3.69 1.74
CA TYR A 41 -3.06 -3.21 2.60
C TYR A 41 -3.10 -1.68 2.60
N LEU A 42 -4.30 -1.16 2.66
CA LEU A 42 -4.54 0.25 2.95
C LEU A 42 -4.70 0.38 4.47
N PHE A 43 -4.02 1.34 5.09
CA PHE A 43 -4.18 1.59 6.52
C PHE A 43 -4.25 3.10 6.77
N GLY A 44 -4.29 3.50 8.03
CA GLY A 44 -4.36 4.91 8.40
C GLY A 44 -5.73 5.53 8.15
N SER A 45 -5.76 6.86 8.00
CA SER A 45 -7.00 7.62 7.89
C SER A 45 -7.87 7.21 6.70
N CYS A 46 -7.25 6.86 5.58
CA CYS A 46 -8.00 6.42 4.39
C CYS A 46 -8.74 5.10 4.67
N ALA A 47 -8.13 4.19 5.42
CA ALA A 47 -8.77 2.93 5.77
C ALA A 47 -9.89 3.13 6.78
N ARG A 48 -9.74 4.10 7.70
CA ARG A 48 -10.76 4.40 8.71
C ARG A 48 -11.93 5.23 8.19
N GLY A 49 -11.83 5.74 6.95
CA GLY A 49 -12.85 6.64 6.42
C GLY A 49 -12.77 8.06 6.98
N GLU A 50 -11.64 8.44 7.56
CA GLU A 50 -11.42 9.75 8.17
C GLU A 50 -10.58 10.65 7.26
N VAL A 51 -10.83 10.60 5.96
CA VAL A 51 -10.04 11.33 4.97
C VAL A 51 -10.30 12.83 5.05
N ARG A 52 -9.22 13.61 5.07
CA ARG A 52 -9.24 15.06 4.99
C ARG A 52 -8.50 15.49 3.73
N SER A 53 -8.65 16.77 3.35
CA SER A 53 -8.00 17.30 2.14
C SER A 53 -6.47 17.17 2.19
N SER A 54 -5.89 17.16 3.39
CA SER A 54 -4.44 17.01 3.60
C SER A 54 -4.00 15.60 3.92
N SER A 55 -4.93 14.63 3.90
CA SER A 55 -4.57 13.23 4.20
C SER A 55 -3.70 12.63 3.11
N ASP A 56 -2.78 11.74 3.52
CA ASP A 56 -2.01 10.93 2.60
C ASP A 56 -2.60 9.52 2.56
N ILE A 57 -2.25 8.78 1.52
CA ILE A 57 -2.58 7.36 1.44
C ILE A 57 -1.45 6.60 2.12
N ASP A 58 -1.80 5.66 3.00
CA ASP A 58 -0.83 4.80 3.68
C ASP A 58 -0.97 3.37 3.19
N LEU A 59 0.09 2.82 2.61
CA LEU A 59 0.11 1.46 2.08
C LEU A 59 1.11 0.60 2.83
N LEU A 60 0.70 -0.62 3.15
CA LEU A 60 1.57 -1.66 3.69
C LEU A 60 1.77 -2.71 2.60
N ILE A 61 3.00 -2.85 2.15
CA ILE A 61 3.37 -3.84 1.13
C ILE A 61 3.98 -5.05 1.82
N VAL A 62 3.35 -6.21 1.63
CA VAL A 62 3.78 -7.47 2.23
C VAL A 62 4.40 -8.35 1.16
N THR A 63 5.63 -8.78 1.38
CA THR A 63 6.33 -9.70 0.50
C THR A 63 6.54 -11.03 1.20
N LYS A 64 6.84 -12.09 0.43
CA LYS A 64 7.10 -13.42 0.97
C LYS A 64 8.34 -13.44 1.85
N ILE A 65 9.40 -12.77 1.38
CA ILE A 65 10.66 -12.64 2.12
C ILE A 65 11.04 -11.17 2.20
N GLN A 66 11.93 -10.84 3.13
CA GLN A 66 12.40 -9.46 3.30
C GLN A 66 13.08 -8.96 2.02
N LEU A 67 12.68 -7.76 1.58
CA LEU A 67 13.33 -7.12 0.43
C LEU A 67 14.65 -6.52 0.88
N MET A 68 15.73 -6.98 0.24
CA MET A 68 17.09 -6.53 0.55
C MET A 68 17.58 -5.46 -0.44
N ASP A 69 16.93 -5.32 -1.57
CA ASP A 69 17.30 -4.33 -2.59
C ASP A 69 16.81 -2.94 -2.19
N ARG A 70 17.72 -2.15 -1.66
CA ARG A 70 17.41 -0.79 -1.20
C ARG A 70 17.09 0.16 -2.35
N SER A 71 17.65 -0.08 -3.53
CA SER A 71 17.34 0.71 -4.71
C SER A 71 15.89 0.52 -5.13
N LEU A 72 15.42 -0.72 -5.09
CA LEU A 72 14.03 -1.04 -5.42
C LEU A 72 13.06 -0.37 -4.44
N THR A 73 13.29 -0.53 -3.14
CA THR A 73 12.40 0.06 -2.13
C THR A 73 12.43 1.59 -2.17
N ALA A 74 13.59 2.17 -2.43
CA ALA A 74 13.73 3.62 -2.57
C ALA A 74 12.96 4.13 -3.80
N ASP A 75 13.07 3.43 -4.92
CA ASP A 75 12.34 3.78 -6.16
C ASP A 75 10.83 3.71 -5.96
N VAL A 76 10.36 2.69 -5.26
CA VAL A 76 8.94 2.54 -4.96
C VAL A 76 8.46 3.71 -4.09
N ARG A 77 9.18 4.02 -3.02
CA ARG A 77 8.82 5.13 -2.14
C ARG A 77 8.82 6.47 -2.89
N TRP A 78 9.85 6.69 -3.69
CA TRP A 78 9.97 7.92 -4.47
C TRP A 78 8.82 8.08 -5.44
N THR A 79 8.48 7.00 -6.17
CA THR A 79 7.41 7.03 -7.17
C THR A 79 6.05 7.27 -6.52
N LEU A 80 5.78 6.59 -5.40
CA LEU A 80 4.48 6.71 -4.73
C LEU A 80 4.34 8.01 -3.94
N ASP A 81 5.44 8.63 -3.56
CA ASP A 81 5.41 9.95 -2.91
C ASP A 81 5.08 11.07 -3.90
N GLU A 82 5.10 10.78 -5.18
CA GLU A 82 4.77 11.79 -6.19
C GLU A 82 3.31 12.22 -6.09
N ASP A 83 3.11 13.52 -6.03
CA ASP A 83 1.80 14.14 -5.87
C ASP A 83 0.93 13.94 -7.12
N LEU A 84 -0.30 13.49 -6.93
CA LEU A 84 -1.32 13.46 -7.97
C LEU A 84 -2.57 14.13 -7.40
N ASP A 85 -2.90 15.29 -7.94
CA ASP A 85 -4.06 16.09 -7.50
C ASP A 85 -4.01 16.40 -5.98
N GLY A 86 -2.81 16.63 -5.45
CA GLY A 86 -2.61 16.95 -4.05
C GLY A 86 -2.55 15.75 -3.13
N VAL A 87 -2.55 14.53 -3.68
CA VAL A 87 -2.52 13.30 -2.87
C VAL A 87 -1.17 12.62 -3.04
N ARG A 88 -0.55 12.28 -1.92
CA ARG A 88 0.70 11.51 -1.85
C ARG A 88 0.46 10.17 -1.18
N THR A 89 1.40 9.25 -1.36
CA THR A 89 1.31 7.94 -0.77
C THR A 89 2.56 7.61 0.02
N ASP A 90 2.37 7.20 1.27
CA ASP A 90 3.42 6.69 2.13
C ASP A 90 3.42 5.17 2.08
N VAL A 91 4.61 4.57 2.08
CA VAL A 91 4.75 3.11 1.93
C VAL A 91 5.56 2.53 3.07
N VAL A 92 5.03 1.46 3.65
CA VAL A 92 5.75 0.64 4.63
C VAL A 92 5.90 -0.76 4.03
N PHE A 93 7.10 -1.30 4.10
CA PHE A 93 7.38 -2.66 3.64
C PHE A 93 7.48 -3.61 4.83
N THR A 94 6.89 -4.79 4.68
CA THR A 94 7.09 -5.89 5.62
C THR A 94 7.08 -7.22 4.85
N TYR A 95 7.32 -8.33 5.53
CA TYR A 95 7.27 -9.67 4.93
C TYR A 95 6.52 -10.61 5.87
N GLU A 96 6.12 -11.77 5.35
CA GLU A 96 5.17 -12.65 6.05
C GLU A 96 5.59 -13.04 7.46
N GLU A 97 6.89 -13.24 7.70
CA GLU A 97 7.41 -13.58 9.03
C GLU A 97 8.06 -12.40 9.72
N GLY A 98 7.83 -11.20 9.19
CA GLY A 98 8.44 -9.98 9.72
C GLY A 98 7.59 -9.28 10.76
N CYS A 99 8.24 -8.40 11.50
CA CYS A 99 7.56 -7.53 12.46
C CYS A 99 7.65 -6.08 11.99
N LEU A 100 6.62 -5.30 12.28
CA LEU A 100 6.67 -3.86 12.10
C LEU A 100 7.55 -3.23 13.18
N SER A 101 8.04 -2.02 12.93
CA SER A 101 9.07 -1.35 13.73
C SER A 101 8.70 -1.13 15.20
N SER A 102 7.42 -1.07 15.54
CA SER A 102 6.98 -0.93 16.92
C SER A 102 5.67 -1.67 17.14
N GLN A 103 5.43 -2.09 18.39
CA GLN A 103 4.20 -2.76 18.76
C GLN A 103 2.98 -1.84 18.63
N VAL A 104 3.16 -0.57 18.95
CA VAL A 104 2.09 0.42 18.83
C VAL A 104 1.68 0.59 17.37
N PHE A 105 2.66 0.74 16.48
CA PHE A 105 2.42 0.87 15.06
C PHE A 105 1.76 -0.38 14.50
N GLN A 106 2.24 -1.56 14.92
CA GLN A 106 1.67 -2.84 14.50
C GLN A 106 0.19 -2.95 14.89
N ARG A 107 -0.17 -2.56 16.11
CA ARG A 107 -1.55 -2.58 16.57
C ARG A 107 -2.44 -1.65 15.75
N GLU A 108 -1.96 -0.45 15.47
CA GLU A 108 -2.72 0.53 14.69
C GLU A 108 -2.96 0.02 13.27
N VAL A 109 -1.95 -0.56 12.64
CA VAL A 109 -2.06 -1.14 11.30
C VAL A 109 -3.04 -2.32 11.31
N GLU A 110 -2.88 -3.26 12.25
CA GLU A 110 -3.76 -4.43 12.35
C GLU A 110 -5.22 -4.06 12.57
N LYS A 111 -5.46 -3.01 13.32
CA LYS A 111 -6.81 -2.52 13.60
C LYS A 111 -7.49 -1.94 12.36
N ASP A 112 -6.74 -1.19 11.56
CA ASP A 112 -7.30 -0.39 10.48
C ASP A 112 -7.13 -1.00 9.09
N LYS A 113 -6.16 -1.88 8.90
CA LYS A 113 -5.77 -2.33 7.57
C LYS A 113 -6.89 -3.00 6.79
N LYS A 114 -6.95 -2.68 5.51
CA LYS A 114 -7.86 -3.31 4.56
C LYS A 114 -7.06 -3.88 3.41
N LEU A 115 -7.30 -5.14 3.10
CA LEU A 115 -6.62 -5.79 1.96
C LEU A 115 -7.18 -5.21 0.66
N ILE A 116 -6.32 -4.58 -0.11
CA ILE A 116 -6.73 -3.96 -1.39
C ILE A 116 -6.13 -4.65 -2.60
N LEU A 117 -5.08 -5.44 -2.41
CA LEU A 117 -4.46 -6.19 -3.50
C LEU A 117 -3.85 -7.48 -2.95
N GLU A 118 -4.03 -8.57 -3.70
CA GLU A 118 -3.45 -9.86 -3.35
C GLU A 118 -2.91 -10.53 -4.60
N VAL A 119 -1.71 -11.10 -4.49
CA VAL A 119 -1.10 -11.91 -5.55
C VAL A 119 -1.39 -13.37 -5.24
N ILE A 120 -2.06 -14.05 -6.15
CA ILE A 120 -2.45 -15.45 -6.01
C ILE A 120 -1.60 -16.27 -6.97
N GLU A 121 -0.90 -17.25 -6.45
CA GLU A 121 -0.07 -18.17 -7.24
C GLU A 121 -0.75 -19.52 -7.41
#